data_85499d4f8234d36e788e960bfa0d4d97
#
_entry.id   85499d4f8234d36e788e960bfa0d4d97
#
_cell.length_a   1.000
_cell.length_b   1.000
_cell.length_c   1.000
_cell.angle_alpha   90.00
_cell.angle_beta   90.00
_cell.angle_gamma   90.00
#
_symmetry.space_group_name_H-M   'P 1'
#
loop_
_entity.id
_entity.type
_entity.pdbx_description
1 polymer ?
#
loop_
_entity_poly.entity_id
_entity_poly.type
_entity_poly.pdbx_seq_one_letter_code
_entity_poly.pdbx_strand_id
1 'polypeptide(L)'
;FKGVRASKDMFERWQIKHYISCFEITHGLNGFHPHYHVLLFVPYSLGKQSLPGIKQDMYKVWKDCCLKSGLDEPNEKHGLDLQAGNDAANYVAKWGLEHEMTKGHIKKGKENSRTPFDILRSYSASENEADANLFKLYYFAFKGTRQLNWSKGLKKLVSKAEEKTDQEIVDDTDNVAELLFKLDIEMWHAVRKQKKQGELLVAVAEDQTLKK
;
A
#
# COMPACT_ATOMS: atom_id res chain seq x y z
N PHE A 1 -12.94 -8.70 -7.17
CA PHE A 1 -12.23 -9.22 -8.35
C PHE A 1 -11.85 -10.69 -8.22
N LYS A 2 -11.17 -11.10 -7.14
CA LYS A 2 -10.79 -12.51 -6.95
C LYS A 2 -12.04 -13.39 -6.75
N GLY A 3 -12.16 -14.46 -7.56
CA GLY A 3 -13.21 -15.47 -7.40
C GLY A 3 -14.50 -15.21 -8.23
N VAL A 4 -14.62 -14.06 -8.86
CA VAL A 4 -15.75 -13.79 -9.77
C VAL A 4 -15.46 -14.47 -11.13
N ARG A 5 -16.39 -15.24 -11.65
CA ARG A 5 -16.25 -15.95 -12.94
C ARG A 5 -15.89 -14.99 -14.07
N ALA A 6 -16.59 -13.85 -14.16
CA ALA A 6 -16.35 -12.85 -15.17
C ALA A 6 -14.90 -12.30 -15.18
N SER A 7 -14.25 -12.18 -14.03
CA SER A 7 -12.84 -11.76 -13.98
C SER A 7 -11.88 -12.86 -14.47
N LYS A 8 -12.21 -14.12 -14.25
CA LYS A 8 -11.42 -15.25 -14.79
C LYS A 8 -11.52 -15.30 -16.30
N ASP A 9 -12.74 -15.21 -16.83
CA ASP A 9 -13.01 -15.23 -18.28
C ASP A 9 -12.29 -14.05 -18.98
N MET A 10 -12.28 -12.87 -18.35
CA MET A 10 -11.55 -11.71 -18.84
C MET A 10 -10.03 -11.94 -18.82
N PHE A 11 -9.49 -12.50 -17.73
CA PHE A 11 -8.05 -12.78 -17.62
C PHE A 11 -7.62 -13.83 -18.66
N GLU A 12 -8.42 -14.84 -18.89
CA GLU A 12 -8.16 -15.85 -19.93
C GLU A 12 -8.19 -15.22 -21.33
N ARG A 13 -9.22 -14.42 -21.65
CA ARG A 13 -9.36 -13.72 -22.94
C ARG A 13 -8.14 -12.89 -23.27
N TRP A 14 -7.66 -12.12 -22.29
CA TRP A 14 -6.53 -11.20 -22.46
C TRP A 14 -5.19 -11.82 -22.06
N GLN A 15 -5.16 -13.12 -21.80
CA GLN A 15 -3.97 -13.87 -21.40
C GLN A 15 -3.20 -13.24 -20.23
N ILE A 16 -3.93 -12.65 -19.28
CA ILE A 16 -3.37 -12.05 -18.07
C ILE A 16 -3.05 -13.17 -17.09
N LYS A 17 -1.78 -13.58 -17.03
CA LYS A 17 -1.35 -14.69 -16.18
C LYS A 17 -1.05 -14.24 -14.75
N HIS A 18 -0.51 -13.05 -14.62
CA HIS A 18 -0.04 -12.51 -13.35
C HIS A 18 -0.43 -11.05 -13.16
N TYR A 19 -0.55 -10.65 -11.91
CA TYR A 19 -0.75 -9.27 -11.52
C TYR A 19 -0.17 -8.99 -10.14
N ILE A 20 0.11 -7.71 -9.87
CA ILE A 20 0.37 -7.17 -8.54
C ILE A 20 -0.70 -6.11 -8.30
N SER A 21 -1.35 -6.14 -7.14
CA SER A 21 -2.30 -5.10 -6.76
C SER A 21 -1.92 -4.46 -5.43
N CYS A 22 -2.00 -3.14 -5.37
CA CYS A 22 -1.82 -2.35 -4.16
C CYS A 22 -3.13 -1.63 -3.85
N PHE A 23 -3.57 -1.75 -2.62
CA PHE A 23 -4.73 -1.04 -2.11
C PHE A 23 -4.27 0.27 -1.47
N GLU A 24 -4.91 1.36 -1.86
CA GLU A 24 -4.70 2.69 -1.28
C GLU A 24 -6.04 3.26 -0.83
N ILE A 25 -6.02 4.03 0.25
CA ILE A 25 -7.19 4.73 0.74
C ILE A 25 -6.81 6.15 1.14
N THR A 26 -7.65 7.11 0.77
CA THR A 26 -7.57 8.50 1.22
C THR A 26 -8.91 8.92 1.79
N HIS A 27 -8.93 9.99 2.54
CA HIS A 27 -10.13 10.62 3.07
C HIS A 27 -10.19 12.07 2.60
N GLY A 28 -11.30 12.44 1.98
CA GLY A 28 -11.55 13.79 1.48
C GLY A 28 -12.95 14.28 1.87
N LEU A 29 -13.43 15.30 1.16
CA LEU A 29 -14.76 15.91 1.42
C LEU A 29 -15.91 14.91 1.30
N ASN A 30 -15.78 13.89 0.44
CA ASN A 30 -16.78 12.86 0.22
C ASN A 30 -16.54 11.59 1.07
N GLY A 31 -15.73 11.68 2.12
CA GLY A 31 -15.40 10.55 2.98
C GLY A 31 -14.19 9.75 2.49
N PHE A 32 -14.16 8.46 2.85
CA PHE A 32 -13.10 7.56 2.43
C PHE A 32 -13.20 7.19 0.96
N HIS A 33 -12.08 7.29 0.26
CA HIS A 33 -11.94 6.96 -1.15
C HIS A 33 -10.93 5.81 -1.35
N PRO A 34 -11.40 4.55 -1.31
CA PRO A 34 -10.55 3.39 -1.55
C PRO A 34 -10.30 3.21 -3.06
N HIS A 35 -9.08 2.87 -3.44
CA HIS A 35 -8.74 2.53 -4.82
C HIS A 35 -7.61 1.51 -4.90
N TYR A 36 -7.50 0.86 -6.05
CA TYR A 36 -6.47 -0.11 -6.35
C TYR A 36 -5.57 0.38 -7.46
N HIS A 37 -4.27 0.27 -7.23
CA HIS A 37 -3.27 0.28 -8.28
C HIS A 37 -3.00 -1.16 -8.68
N VAL A 38 -3.14 -1.48 -9.96
CA VAL A 38 -2.96 -2.85 -10.45
C VAL A 38 -1.98 -2.86 -11.61
N LEU A 39 -0.92 -3.64 -11.46
CA LEU A 39 0.02 -3.94 -12.54
C LEU A 39 -0.38 -5.29 -13.14
N LEU A 40 -0.76 -5.29 -14.42
CA LEU A 40 -1.13 -6.50 -15.16
C LEU A 40 0.03 -6.95 -16.05
N PHE A 41 0.38 -8.24 -15.98
CA PHE A 41 1.37 -8.84 -16.83
C PHE A 41 0.67 -9.51 -18.02
N VAL A 42 0.78 -8.88 -19.17
CA VAL A 42 0.17 -9.32 -20.44
C VAL A 42 1.26 -9.74 -21.44
N PRO A 43 0.95 -10.62 -22.42
CA PRO A 43 1.90 -10.94 -23.47
C PRO A 43 2.27 -9.68 -24.28
N TYR A 44 3.53 -9.59 -24.66
CA TYR A 44 4.03 -8.48 -25.48
C TYR A 44 3.29 -8.33 -26.83
N SER A 45 2.77 -9.43 -27.34
CA SER A 45 1.99 -9.47 -28.60
C SER A 45 0.68 -8.69 -28.55
N LEU A 46 0.15 -8.40 -27.34
CA LEU A 46 -1.11 -7.65 -27.24
C LEU A 46 -1.02 -6.20 -27.65
N GLY A 47 0.16 -5.57 -27.59
CA GLY A 47 0.36 -4.21 -28.06
C GLY A 47 -0.60 -3.16 -27.48
N LYS A 48 -0.38 -1.90 -27.79
CA LYS A 48 -1.20 -0.77 -27.32
C LYS A 48 -2.63 -0.77 -27.89
N GLN A 49 -2.83 -1.35 -29.06
CA GLN A 49 -4.14 -1.43 -29.74
C GLN A 49 -5.17 -2.26 -28.94
N SER A 50 -4.73 -3.12 -28.05
CA SER A 50 -5.62 -3.94 -27.22
C SER A 50 -6.15 -3.21 -25.98
N LEU A 51 -5.56 -2.09 -25.58
CA LEU A 51 -5.92 -1.35 -24.36
C LEU A 51 -7.39 -0.97 -24.27
N PRO A 52 -8.05 -0.44 -25.33
CA PRO A 52 -9.47 -0.08 -25.24
C PRO A 52 -10.36 -1.28 -24.93
N GLY A 53 -10.09 -2.44 -25.54
CA GLY A 53 -10.84 -3.67 -25.28
C GLY A 53 -10.62 -4.20 -23.87
N ILE A 54 -9.37 -4.20 -23.40
CA ILE A 54 -9.03 -4.58 -22.01
C ILE A 54 -9.73 -3.66 -21.03
N LYS A 55 -9.66 -2.33 -21.25
CA LYS A 55 -10.31 -1.33 -20.38
C LYS A 55 -11.82 -1.56 -20.31
N GLN A 56 -12.48 -1.79 -21.44
CA GLN A 56 -13.92 -2.03 -21.50
C GLN A 56 -14.32 -3.30 -20.73
N ASP A 57 -13.60 -4.40 -20.90
CA ASP A 57 -13.89 -5.64 -20.20
C ASP A 57 -13.61 -5.52 -18.70
N MET A 58 -12.52 -4.85 -18.33
CA MET A 58 -12.20 -4.58 -16.92
C MET A 58 -13.26 -3.69 -16.27
N TYR A 59 -13.73 -2.65 -16.96
CA TYR A 59 -14.79 -1.77 -16.45
C TYR A 59 -16.07 -2.54 -16.18
N LYS A 60 -16.52 -3.40 -17.11
CA LYS A 60 -17.70 -4.25 -16.91
C LYS A 60 -17.58 -5.10 -15.65
N VAL A 61 -16.45 -5.80 -15.49
CA VAL A 61 -16.20 -6.63 -14.32
C VAL A 61 -16.14 -5.79 -13.03
N TRP A 62 -15.54 -4.61 -13.09
CA TRP A 62 -15.45 -3.69 -11.95
C TRP A 62 -16.83 -3.17 -11.55
N LYS A 63 -17.61 -2.69 -12.51
CA LYS A 63 -19.01 -2.27 -12.30
C LYS A 63 -19.84 -3.37 -11.63
N ASP A 64 -19.80 -4.59 -12.19
CA ASP A 64 -20.54 -5.72 -11.63
C ASP A 64 -20.10 -6.05 -10.19
N CYS A 65 -18.82 -5.94 -9.89
CA CYS A 65 -18.30 -6.15 -8.54
C CYS A 65 -18.79 -5.07 -7.56
N CYS A 66 -18.80 -3.80 -7.97
CA CYS A 66 -19.31 -2.70 -7.16
C CYS A 66 -20.80 -2.90 -6.85
N LEU A 67 -21.61 -3.11 -7.85
CA LEU A 67 -23.07 -3.30 -7.70
C LEU A 67 -23.41 -4.52 -6.83
N LYS A 68 -22.73 -5.65 -7.02
CA LYS A 68 -22.91 -6.86 -6.20
C LYS A 68 -22.46 -6.66 -4.74
N SER A 69 -21.60 -5.69 -4.49
CA SER A 69 -21.15 -5.33 -3.14
C SER A 69 -22.00 -4.24 -2.49
N GLY A 70 -23.12 -3.85 -3.13
CA GLY A 70 -23.99 -2.79 -2.62
C GLY A 70 -23.41 -1.37 -2.77
N LEU A 71 -22.41 -1.21 -3.62
CA LEU A 71 -21.82 0.09 -3.96
C LEU A 71 -22.48 0.66 -5.21
N ASP A 72 -22.38 1.96 -5.40
CA ASP A 72 -22.84 2.64 -6.61
C ASP A 72 -22.03 2.23 -7.84
N GLU A 73 -22.62 2.46 -9.02
CA GLU A 73 -21.93 2.26 -10.28
C GLU A 73 -20.71 3.18 -10.37
N PRO A 74 -19.50 2.65 -10.65
CA PRO A 74 -18.32 3.48 -10.83
C PRO A 74 -18.48 4.38 -12.04
N ASN A 75 -17.96 5.60 -11.97
CA ASN A 75 -17.99 6.52 -13.10
C ASN A 75 -17.20 5.93 -14.28
N GLU A 76 -17.81 5.91 -15.47
CA GLU A 76 -17.21 5.28 -16.66
C GLU A 76 -15.88 5.95 -17.09
N LYS A 77 -15.78 7.26 -16.91
CA LYS A 77 -14.59 8.03 -17.29
C LYS A 77 -13.47 7.95 -16.25
N HIS A 78 -13.83 7.92 -14.95
CA HIS A 78 -12.88 8.06 -13.85
C HIS A 78 -12.80 6.83 -12.93
N GLY A 79 -13.74 5.91 -13.00
CA GLY A 79 -13.81 4.72 -12.17
C GLY A 79 -12.76 3.65 -12.50
N LEU A 80 -12.16 3.73 -13.69
CA LEU A 80 -11.07 2.87 -14.12
C LEU A 80 -10.18 3.61 -15.13
N ASP A 81 -8.90 3.71 -14.83
CA ASP A 81 -7.87 4.14 -15.77
C ASP A 81 -6.97 2.96 -16.16
N LEU A 82 -6.61 2.84 -17.43
CA LEU A 82 -5.72 1.81 -17.95
C LEU A 82 -4.68 2.44 -18.87
N GLN A 83 -3.43 2.24 -18.54
CA GLN A 83 -2.29 2.79 -19.29
C GLN A 83 -1.37 1.67 -19.75
N ALA A 84 -0.70 1.86 -20.89
CA ALA A 84 0.33 0.93 -21.35
C ALA A 84 1.58 1.07 -20.51
N GLY A 85 2.09 -0.05 -20.03
CA GLY A 85 3.35 -0.11 -19.29
C GLY A 85 4.57 -0.28 -20.20
N ASN A 86 4.66 0.41 -21.36
CA ASN A 86 5.83 0.30 -22.24
C ASN A 86 7.13 0.74 -21.57
N ASP A 87 7.01 1.52 -20.52
CA ASP A 87 8.09 1.87 -19.60
C ASP A 87 7.82 1.30 -18.22
N ALA A 88 7.34 0.05 -18.13
CA ALA A 88 7.00 -0.56 -16.85
C ALA A 88 8.16 -0.48 -15.84
N ALA A 89 9.40 -0.60 -16.29
CA ALA A 89 10.57 -0.37 -15.45
C ALA A 89 10.69 1.10 -15.02
N ASN A 90 10.47 2.07 -15.93
CA ASN A 90 10.43 3.49 -15.61
C ASN A 90 9.19 3.88 -14.82
N TYR A 91 8.07 3.19 -15.06
CA TYR A 91 6.82 3.41 -14.36
C TYR A 91 6.87 2.85 -12.93
N VAL A 92 7.44 1.66 -12.76
CA VAL A 92 7.73 1.06 -11.45
C VAL A 92 8.76 1.91 -10.69
N ALA A 93 9.80 2.41 -11.36
CA ALA A 93 10.79 3.30 -10.77
C ALA A 93 10.24 4.74 -10.55
N LYS A 94 9.42 5.26 -11.46
CA LYS A 94 8.84 6.61 -11.40
C LYS A 94 7.67 6.72 -10.42
N TRP A 95 6.92 5.64 -10.24
CA TRP A 95 5.90 5.56 -9.21
C TRP A 95 6.49 5.31 -7.84
N GLY A 96 7.80 5.01 -7.78
CA GLY A 96 8.34 4.53 -6.53
C GLY A 96 7.42 3.44 -5.98
N LEU A 97 7.05 2.46 -6.83
CA LEU A 97 6.15 1.39 -6.42
C LEU A 97 6.63 0.83 -5.09
N GLU A 98 7.94 0.76 -4.94
CA GLU A 98 8.61 0.47 -3.69
C GLU A 98 8.28 1.54 -2.61
N HIS A 99 8.27 2.82 -2.96
CA HIS A 99 7.97 3.92 -2.06
C HIS A 99 6.47 4.10 -1.79
N GLU A 100 5.61 3.95 -2.79
CA GLU A 100 4.16 4.04 -2.63
C GLU A 100 3.59 2.81 -1.93
N MET A 101 4.16 1.64 -2.18
CA MET A 101 3.69 0.37 -1.62
C MET A 101 4.24 0.09 -0.23
N THR A 102 5.41 0.60 0.14
CA THR A 102 6.04 0.34 1.44
C THR A 102 6.06 1.54 2.38
N LYS A 103 5.97 2.76 1.85
CA LYS A 103 6.07 4.00 2.63
C LYS A 103 4.72 4.75 2.76
N GLY A 104 3.62 4.04 2.83
CA GLY A 104 2.30 4.64 3.07
C GLY A 104 2.25 5.57 4.29
N HIS A 105 3.11 5.33 5.27
CA HIS A 105 3.25 6.17 6.46
C HIS A 105 3.97 7.52 6.22
N ILE A 106 4.71 7.67 5.13
CA ILE A 106 5.41 8.92 4.76
C ILE A 106 4.62 9.71 3.71
N LYS A 107 3.75 9.02 2.96
CA LYS A 107 2.95 9.65 1.90
C LYS A 107 2.02 10.71 2.51
N LYS A 108 2.06 11.91 1.94
CA LYS A 108 1.10 12.97 2.24
C LYS A 108 -0.02 12.96 1.21
N GLY A 109 -1.25 13.18 1.65
CA GLY A 109 -2.39 13.38 0.74
C GLY A 109 -2.14 14.58 -0.18
N LYS A 110 -2.73 14.53 -1.38
CA LYS A 110 -2.81 15.70 -2.26
C LYS A 110 -3.80 16.72 -1.68
N GLU A 111 -3.85 17.93 -2.26
CA GLU A 111 -4.80 18.98 -1.86
C GLU A 111 -6.19 18.41 -1.62
N ASN A 112 -6.77 18.73 -0.47
CA ASN A 112 -8.09 18.27 0.01
C ASN A 112 -8.26 16.77 0.27
N SER A 113 -7.17 15.97 0.30
CA SER A 113 -7.24 14.58 0.72
C SER A 113 -6.18 14.26 1.77
N ARG A 114 -6.52 13.37 2.70
CA ARG A 114 -5.62 12.91 3.77
C ARG A 114 -5.44 11.41 3.69
N THR A 115 -4.22 10.94 3.83
CA THR A 115 -3.97 9.50 4.05
C THR A 115 -4.34 9.13 5.49
N PRO A 116 -4.54 7.85 5.82
CA PRO A 116 -4.76 7.44 7.21
C PRO A 116 -3.65 7.90 8.16
N PHE A 117 -2.41 7.94 7.68
CA PHE A 117 -1.29 8.43 8.48
C PHE A 117 -1.24 9.95 8.59
N ASP A 118 -1.81 10.71 7.64
CA ASP A 118 -2.03 12.16 7.81
C ASP A 118 -3.04 12.42 8.92
N ILE A 119 -4.12 11.62 8.97
CA ILE A 119 -5.14 11.70 10.03
C ILE A 119 -4.51 11.40 11.39
N LEU A 120 -3.68 10.34 11.47
CA LEU A 120 -3.00 9.99 12.71
C LEU A 120 -2.00 11.06 13.16
N ARG A 121 -1.25 11.67 12.22
CA ARG A 121 -0.34 12.79 12.52
C ARG A 121 -1.11 14.02 13.02
N SER A 122 -2.23 14.34 12.39
CA SER A 122 -3.11 15.43 12.81
C SER A 122 -3.63 15.22 14.24
N TYR A 123 -4.10 14.02 14.54
CA TYR A 123 -4.49 13.65 15.90
C TYR A 123 -3.32 13.79 16.90
N SER A 124 -2.14 13.30 16.55
CA SER A 124 -0.96 13.39 17.42
C SER A 124 -0.55 14.83 17.72
N ALA A 125 -0.79 15.75 16.80
CA ALA A 125 -0.45 17.16 16.97
C ALA A 125 -1.53 17.98 17.69
N SER A 126 -2.81 17.66 17.51
CA SER A 126 -3.93 18.49 17.97
C SER A 126 -4.83 17.82 19.01
N GLU A 127 -4.67 16.50 19.24
CA GLU A 127 -5.52 15.66 20.08
C GLU A 127 -7.02 15.72 19.69
N ASN A 128 -7.32 16.05 18.43
CA ASN A 128 -8.68 16.15 17.93
C ASN A 128 -9.36 14.78 17.89
N GLU A 129 -10.40 14.59 18.70
CA GLU A 129 -11.14 13.32 18.79
C GLU A 129 -11.79 12.89 17.46
N ALA A 130 -12.17 13.84 16.59
CA ALA A 130 -12.71 13.50 15.29
C ALA A 130 -11.68 12.75 14.43
N ASP A 131 -10.42 13.17 14.46
CA ASP A 131 -9.33 12.48 13.76
C ASP A 131 -9.02 11.11 14.39
N ALA A 132 -9.09 11.00 15.73
CA ALA A 132 -8.96 9.71 16.41
C ALA A 132 -10.04 8.72 15.98
N ASN A 133 -11.30 9.16 15.94
CA ASN A 133 -12.43 8.33 15.54
C ASN A 133 -12.35 7.94 14.06
N LEU A 134 -11.94 8.85 13.20
CA LEU A 134 -11.73 8.60 11.77
C LEU A 134 -10.61 7.56 11.54
N PHE A 135 -9.50 7.67 12.27
CA PHE A 135 -8.42 6.69 12.18
C PHE A 135 -8.85 5.31 12.75
N LYS A 136 -9.60 5.28 13.85
CA LYS A 136 -10.17 4.02 14.38
C LYS A 136 -11.07 3.34 13.35
N LEU A 137 -11.95 4.11 12.68
CA LEU A 137 -12.81 3.58 11.63
C LEU A 137 -12.00 2.92 10.51
N TYR A 138 -10.97 3.61 10.01
CA TYR A 138 -10.03 3.05 9.05
C TYR A 138 -9.35 1.77 9.57
N TYR A 139 -8.81 1.82 10.79
CA TYR A 139 -8.12 0.68 11.38
C TYR A 139 -9.00 -0.56 11.46
N PHE A 140 -10.22 -0.44 11.96
CA PHE A 140 -11.13 -1.59 12.09
C PHE A 140 -11.60 -2.11 10.73
N ALA A 141 -11.82 -1.25 9.75
CA ALA A 141 -12.21 -1.66 8.41
C ALA A 141 -11.10 -2.43 7.67
N PHE A 142 -9.84 -2.09 7.91
CA PHE A 142 -8.70 -2.65 7.16
C PHE A 142 -7.77 -3.54 7.97
N LYS A 143 -8.04 -3.76 9.25
CA LYS A 143 -7.28 -4.69 10.09
C LYS A 143 -7.20 -6.07 9.44
N GLY A 144 -5.98 -6.57 9.26
CA GLY A 144 -5.73 -7.87 8.63
C GLY A 144 -5.80 -7.87 7.09
N THR A 145 -6.12 -6.74 6.46
CA THR A 145 -6.10 -6.62 5.00
C THR A 145 -4.68 -6.38 4.50
N ARG A 146 -4.22 -7.19 3.57
CA ARG A 146 -2.93 -6.97 2.93
C ARG A 146 -3.03 -5.82 1.93
N GLN A 147 -2.22 -4.80 2.12
CA GLN A 147 -2.15 -3.67 1.19
C GLN A 147 -1.60 -4.11 -0.18
N LEU A 148 -0.56 -4.93 -0.19
CA LEU A 148 0.11 -5.44 -1.38
C LEU A 148 -0.24 -6.91 -1.60
N ASN A 149 -0.75 -7.23 -2.79
CA ASN A 149 -1.10 -8.59 -3.17
C ASN A 149 -0.43 -8.98 -4.48
N TRP A 150 0.17 -10.16 -4.49
CA TRP A 150 0.76 -10.79 -5.67
C TRP A 150 -0.14 -11.93 -6.13
N SER A 151 -0.31 -12.07 -7.43
CA SER A 151 -0.98 -13.25 -7.97
C SER A 151 -0.22 -14.53 -7.62
N LYS A 152 -0.96 -15.63 -7.51
CA LYS A 152 -0.38 -16.94 -7.15
C LYS A 152 0.77 -17.29 -8.07
N GLY A 153 1.91 -17.65 -7.50
CA GLY A 153 3.09 -18.12 -8.22
C GLY A 153 4.02 -17.00 -8.73
N LEU A 154 3.56 -15.74 -8.83
CA LEU A 154 4.39 -14.66 -9.37
C LEU A 154 5.66 -14.42 -8.55
N LYS A 155 5.57 -14.40 -7.23
CA LYS A 155 6.75 -14.24 -6.36
C LYS A 155 7.82 -15.28 -6.66
N LYS A 156 7.42 -16.56 -6.85
CA LYS A 156 8.36 -17.65 -7.17
C LYS A 156 9.04 -17.47 -8.52
N LEU A 157 8.40 -16.79 -9.47
CA LEU A 157 8.98 -16.51 -10.78
C LEU A 157 10.01 -15.40 -10.76
N VAL A 158 9.82 -14.39 -9.93
CA VAL A 158 10.64 -13.15 -9.93
C VAL A 158 11.63 -13.10 -8.77
N SER A 159 11.34 -13.77 -7.67
CA SER A 159 12.23 -13.81 -6.51
C SER A 159 13.08 -15.06 -6.55
N LYS A 160 14.39 -14.86 -6.61
CA LYS A 160 15.38 -15.92 -6.33
C LYS A 160 15.63 -16.10 -4.84
N ALA A 161 15.13 -15.18 -4.02
CA ALA A 161 15.28 -15.25 -2.57
C ALA A 161 14.23 -16.18 -1.98
N GLU A 162 14.61 -17.03 -1.08
CA GLU A 162 13.69 -17.79 -0.23
C GLU A 162 12.86 -16.83 0.61
N GLU A 163 11.58 -17.13 0.78
CA GLU A 163 10.73 -16.35 1.71
C GLU A 163 11.24 -16.62 3.13
N LYS A 164 11.85 -15.63 3.75
CA LYS A 164 12.28 -15.70 5.14
C LYS A 164 11.05 -15.64 6.03
N THR A 165 11.08 -16.40 7.11
CA THR A 165 10.11 -16.30 8.19
C THR A 165 10.30 -14.98 8.95
N ASP A 166 9.28 -14.54 9.69
CA ASP A 166 9.39 -13.33 10.52
C ASP A 166 10.57 -13.44 11.51
N GLN A 167 10.86 -14.64 12.02
CA GLN A 167 11.99 -14.87 12.90
C GLN A 167 13.33 -14.73 12.18
N GLU A 168 13.49 -15.29 11.00
CA GLU A 168 14.70 -15.14 10.19
C GLU A 168 14.96 -13.69 9.78
N ILE A 169 13.89 -12.89 9.56
CA ILE A 169 14.01 -11.45 9.28
C ILE A 169 14.51 -10.71 10.53
N VAL A 170 13.97 -11.05 11.70
CA VAL A 170 14.41 -10.47 12.99
C VAL A 170 15.88 -10.84 13.26
N ASP A 171 16.24 -12.11 13.13
CA ASP A 171 17.58 -12.60 13.36
C ASP A 171 18.60 -11.95 12.39
N ASP A 172 18.24 -11.77 11.13
CA ASP A 172 19.07 -11.05 10.15
C ASP A 172 19.23 -9.57 10.51
N THR A 173 18.17 -8.94 11.02
CA THR A 173 18.20 -7.54 11.44
C THR A 173 19.08 -7.38 12.67
N ASP A 174 19.00 -8.30 13.61
CA ASP A 174 19.83 -8.31 14.81
C ASP A 174 21.32 -8.51 14.48
N ASN A 175 21.64 -9.27 13.43
CA ASN A 175 23.02 -9.46 12.96
C ASN A 175 23.62 -8.21 12.29
N VAL A 176 22.79 -7.30 11.80
CA VAL A 176 23.21 -6.05 11.14
C VAL A 176 23.01 -4.84 12.05
N ALA A 177 22.16 -4.98 13.07
CA ALA A 177 21.87 -3.90 14.01
C ALA A 177 23.03 -3.67 14.97
N GLU A 178 23.58 -2.48 14.94
CA GLU A 178 24.55 -2.03 15.93
C GLU A 178 23.81 -1.58 17.20
N LEU A 179 24.20 -2.16 18.35
CA LEU A 179 23.64 -1.75 19.63
C LEU A 179 24.23 -0.39 20.03
N LEU A 180 23.52 0.67 19.73
CA LEU A 180 23.97 2.03 20.03
C LEU A 180 23.76 2.41 21.49
N PHE A 181 22.68 1.92 22.11
CA PHE A 181 22.28 2.38 23.43
C PHE A 181 21.30 1.42 24.11
N LYS A 182 21.42 1.27 25.43
CA LYS A 182 20.46 0.53 26.27
C LYS A 182 19.79 1.45 27.26
N LEU A 183 18.46 1.43 27.28
CA LEU A 183 17.63 2.05 28.32
C LEU A 183 17.21 0.99 29.32
N ASP A 184 17.30 1.30 30.61
CA ASP A 184 16.59 0.51 31.60
C ASP A 184 15.07 0.76 31.55
N ILE A 185 14.30 -0.09 32.20
CA ILE A 185 12.85 -0.05 32.13
C ILE A 185 12.26 1.24 32.73
N GLU A 186 12.91 1.80 33.75
CA GLU A 186 12.46 3.01 34.43
C GLU A 186 12.67 4.23 33.54
N MET A 187 13.85 4.34 32.93
CA MET A 187 14.15 5.38 31.93
C MET A 187 13.19 5.30 30.74
N TRP A 188 12.92 4.08 30.24
CA TRP A 188 11.97 3.89 29.16
C TRP A 188 10.54 4.33 29.55
N HIS A 189 10.09 4.01 30.77
CA HIS A 189 8.81 4.49 31.29
C HIS A 189 8.75 6.01 31.39
N ALA A 190 9.83 6.66 31.82
CA ALA A 190 9.92 8.13 31.90
C ALA A 190 9.81 8.76 30.51
N VAL A 191 10.52 8.23 29.50
CA VAL A 191 10.45 8.69 28.11
C VAL A 191 9.05 8.54 27.55
N ARG A 192 8.42 7.38 27.78
CA ARG A 192 7.03 7.12 27.34
C ARG A 192 6.02 8.06 27.99
N LYS A 193 6.15 8.28 29.28
CA LYS A 193 5.27 9.20 30.05
C LYS A 193 5.33 10.62 29.50
N GLN A 194 6.50 11.05 29.02
CA GLN A 194 6.70 12.36 28.40
C GLN A 194 6.40 12.39 26.90
N LYS A 195 6.00 11.26 26.30
CA LYS A 195 5.74 11.10 24.84
C LYS A 195 6.96 11.48 23.96
N LYS A 196 8.19 11.28 24.47
CA LYS A 196 9.45 11.70 23.83
C LYS A 196 10.21 10.57 23.10
N GLN A 197 9.56 9.48 22.76
CA GLN A 197 10.21 8.34 22.08
C GLN A 197 10.84 8.75 20.74
N GLY A 198 10.14 9.59 19.96
CA GLY A 198 10.63 10.08 18.67
C GLY A 198 11.86 10.98 18.82
N GLU A 199 11.84 11.90 19.79
CA GLU A 199 12.99 12.78 20.08
C GLU A 199 14.21 11.99 20.52
N LEU A 200 14.01 10.96 21.35
CA LEU A 200 15.08 10.07 21.77
C LEU A 200 15.74 9.35 20.58
N LEU A 201 14.92 8.79 19.69
CA LEU A 201 15.43 8.08 18.50
C LEU A 201 16.22 9.01 17.58
N VAL A 202 15.75 10.25 17.39
CA VAL A 202 16.47 11.26 16.60
C VAL A 202 17.81 11.62 17.29
N ALA A 203 17.79 11.88 18.59
CA ALA A 203 19.00 12.21 19.34
C ALA A 203 20.05 11.09 19.28
N VAL A 204 19.63 9.83 19.43
CA VAL A 204 20.53 8.67 19.29
C VAL A 204 21.06 8.53 17.87
N ALA A 205 20.26 8.81 16.86
CA ALA A 205 20.68 8.73 15.45
C ALA A 205 21.66 9.85 15.05
N GLU A 206 21.54 11.02 15.68
CA GLU A 206 22.39 12.20 15.42
C GLU A 206 23.68 12.21 16.25
N ASP A 207 23.72 11.47 17.35
CA ASP A 207 24.89 11.43 18.22
C ASP A 207 26.02 10.61 17.58
N GLN A 208 27.01 11.33 17.03
CA GLN A 208 28.17 10.72 16.38
C GLN A 208 29.14 10.06 17.39
N THR A 209 29.02 10.33 18.70
CA THR A 209 29.91 9.73 19.73
C THR A 209 29.54 8.28 20.01
N LEU A 210 28.30 7.88 19.71
CA LEU A 210 27.80 6.51 19.86
C LEU A 210 28.12 5.61 18.67
N LYS A 211 28.72 6.16 17.60
CA LYS A 211 29.07 5.43 16.37
C LYS A 211 30.52 4.92 16.33
N LYS A 212 31.14 4.72 17.47
CA LYS A 212 32.53 4.18 17.57
C LYS A 212 32.56 2.78 18.14
#